data_4bb217cf6108cd1a207aa3ab535b96bd
#
_entry.id   4bb217cf6108cd1a207aa3ab535b96bd
#
_cell.length_a   1.000
_cell.length_b   1.000
_cell.length_c   1.000
_cell.angle_alpha   90.00
_cell.angle_beta   90.00
_cell.angle_gamma   90.00
#
_symmetry.space_group_name_H-M   'P 1'
#
loop_
_entity.id
_entity.type
_entity.pdbx_description
1 polymer ?
#
loop_
_entity_poly.entity_id
_entity_poly.type
_entity_poly.pdbx_seq_one_letter_code
_entity_poly.pdbx_strand_id
1 'polypeptide(L)'
;MQLFDILQMSTSRKCIERRLAVGNVRYLVSGDCAVTVEFGNEISPEINRKIRAFKIALEKEQIEGIVETVPTYRSLLVVYKPEVIRFSALTEKFEKILSSMGSIQIPPPTVIEIPVLYGGEMGPDLANVAEH
;
A
#
# COMPACT_ATOMS: atom_id res chain seq x y z
N MET A 1 -27.39 -28.38 -30.25
CA MET A 1 -27.56 -28.37 -28.80
C MET A 1 -26.17 -28.08 -28.22
N GLN A 2 -25.87 -27.01 -28.26
CA GLN A 2 -25.55 -25.66 -27.73
C GLN A 2 -24.45 -25.72 -26.68
N LEU A 3 -23.28 -25.37 -27.17
CA LEU A 3 -21.98 -25.15 -26.47
C LEU A 3 -21.87 -23.70 -25.97
N PHE A 4 -22.91 -23.19 -25.29
CA PHE A 4 -22.97 -21.74 -25.00
C PHE A 4 -22.87 -21.35 -23.51
N ASP A 5 -22.74 -22.31 -22.58
CA ASP A 5 -22.87 -22.00 -21.15
C ASP A 5 -21.57 -22.04 -20.29
N ILE A 6 -20.40 -22.24 -20.89
CA ILE A 6 -19.14 -22.29 -20.12
C ILE A 6 -18.40 -20.95 -20.13
N LEU A 7 -18.81 -19.98 -20.94
CA LEU A 7 -18.13 -18.68 -21.08
C LEU A 7 -18.63 -17.59 -20.13
N GLN A 8 -19.68 -17.82 -19.34
CA GLN A 8 -20.21 -16.78 -18.42
C GLN A 8 -19.69 -16.85 -16.98
N MET A 9 -18.96 -17.87 -16.58
CA MET A 9 -18.40 -17.93 -15.23
C MET A 9 -17.04 -17.21 -15.07
N SER A 10 -16.46 -16.68 -16.15
CA SER A 10 -15.21 -15.91 -16.13
C SER A 10 -15.39 -14.43 -15.79
N THR A 11 -16.62 -13.93 -15.77
CA THR A 11 -16.86 -12.47 -15.63
C THR A 11 -16.90 -12.02 -14.17
N SER A 12 -17.02 -12.95 -13.21
CA SER A 12 -17.15 -12.61 -11.79
C SER A 12 -15.82 -12.26 -11.09
N ARG A 13 -14.67 -12.66 -11.65
CA ARG A 13 -13.34 -12.28 -11.10
C ARG A 13 -12.85 -10.91 -11.56
N LYS A 14 -13.43 -10.34 -12.62
CA LYS A 14 -13.08 -8.99 -13.11
C LYS A 14 -13.70 -7.85 -12.32
N CYS A 15 -14.61 -8.13 -11.40
CA CYS A 15 -15.31 -7.09 -10.65
C CYS A 15 -14.53 -6.58 -9.42
N ILE A 16 -13.44 -7.25 -9.03
CA ILE A 16 -12.63 -6.88 -7.85
C ILE A 16 -11.38 -6.07 -8.24
N GLU A 17 -10.97 -6.11 -9.48
CA GLU A 17 -9.91 -5.27 -10.02
C GLU A 17 -10.51 -4.03 -10.70
N ARG A 18 -11.14 -3.13 -9.97
CA ARG A 18 -11.27 -1.75 -10.44
C ARG A 18 -9.88 -1.12 -10.37
N ARG A 19 -9.13 -1.32 -11.46
CA ARG A 19 -7.95 -0.52 -11.81
C ARG A 19 -8.41 0.90 -12.10
N LEU A 20 -8.50 1.71 -11.08
CA LEU A 20 -8.40 3.15 -11.23
C LEU A 20 -6.88 3.42 -11.20
N ALA A 21 -6.27 3.54 -12.35
CA ALA A 21 -4.85 3.81 -12.47
C ALA A 21 -4.66 5.27 -12.84
N VAL A 22 -4.24 6.09 -11.90
CA VAL A 22 -3.52 7.32 -12.20
C VAL A 22 -2.03 6.98 -12.21
N GLY A 23 -1.45 6.81 -13.39
CA GLY A 23 -0.10 6.28 -13.54
C GLY A 23 0.01 4.79 -13.16
N ASN A 24 1.09 4.40 -12.47
CA ASN A 24 1.35 3.01 -12.04
C ASN A 24 0.75 2.65 -10.67
N VAL A 25 -0.19 3.44 -10.14
CA VAL A 25 -0.79 3.18 -8.83
C VAL A 25 -2.01 2.28 -8.97
N ARG A 26 -2.09 1.24 -8.13
CA ARG A 26 -3.21 0.29 -8.08
C ARG A 26 -3.90 0.34 -6.73
N TYR A 27 -5.22 0.25 -6.72
CA TYR A 27 -6.03 0.13 -5.51
C TYR A 27 -6.52 -1.31 -5.36
N LEU A 28 -6.09 -1.98 -4.30
CA LEU A 28 -6.43 -3.36 -4.01
C LEU A 28 -7.30 -3.39 -2.74
N VAL A 29 -8.48 -3.95 -2.86
CA VAL A 29 -9.36 -4.15 -1.70
C VAL A 29 -8.73 -5.17 -0.75
N SER A 30 -8.63 -4.83 0.53
CA SER A 30 -8.02 -5.66 1.57
C SER A 30 -9.04 -5.90 2.69
N GLY A 31 -9.87 -6.94 2.53
CA GLY A 31 -11.02 -7.17 3.39
C GLY A 31 -12.12 -6.13 3.20
N ASP A 32 -12.93 -5.90 4.24
CA ASP A 32 -14.11 -5.04 4.17
C ASP A 32 -13.83 -3.57 4.50
N CYS A 33 -12.76 -3.30 5.24
CA CYS A 33 -12.47 -2.00 5.82
C CYS A 33 -11.05 -1.49 5.53
N ALA A 34 -10.38 -2.04 4.52
CA ALA A 34 -9.05 -1.57 4.14
C ALA A 34 -8.83 -1.56 2.62
N VAL A 35 -7.95 -0.69 2.17
CA VAL A 35 -7.46 -0.61 0.80
C VAL A 35 -5.94 -0.52 0.79
N THR A 36 -5.32 -1.33 -0.05
CA THR A 36 -3.89 -1.24 -0.32
C THR A 36 -3.67 -0.38 -1.55
N VAL A 37 -2.97 0.73 -1.38
CA VAL A 37 -2.52 1.62 -2.45
C VAL A 37 -1.12 1.19 -2.86
N GLU A 38 -0.98 0.53 -4.01
CA GLU A 38 0.28 -0.03 -4.48
C GLU A 38 0.93 0.89 -5.52
N PHE A 39 2.18 1.27 -5.29
CA PHE A 39 2.93 2.24 -6.10
C PHE A 39 3.88 1.61 -7.12
N GLY A 40 4.04 0.32 -7.09
CA GLY A 40 4.90 -0.41 -8.02
C GLY A 40 5.04 -1.88 -7.66
N ASN A 41 5.80 -2.62 -8.46
CA ASN A 41 6.00 -4.06 -8.28
C ASN A 41 7.43 -4.43 -7.85
N GLU A 42 8.22 -3.45 -7.45
CA GLU A 42 9.61 -3.63 -7.01
C GLU A 42 9.86 -2.88 -5.69
N ILE A 43 10.90 -3.29 -4.98
CA ILE A 43 11.36 -2.61 -3.77
C ILE A 43 12.41 -1.58 -4.22
N SER A 44 12.06 -0.30 -4.16
CA SER A 44 12.98 0.78 -4.51
C SER A 44 12.86 1.97 -3.55
N PRO A 45 13.96 2.70 -3.31
CA PRO A 45 13.93 3.93 -2.52
C PRO A 45 12.99 4.99 -3.10
N GLU A 46 12.82 5.01 -4.42
CA GLU A 46 11.94 5.94 -5.11
C GLU A 46 10.48 5.66 -4.84
N ILE A 47 10.09 4.37 -4.89
CA ILE A 47 8.73 3.94 -4.54
C ILE A 47 8.46 4.26 -3.08
N ASN A 48 9.39 3.94 -2.19
CA ASN A 48 9.26 4.26 -0.77
C ASN A 48 9.09 5.77 -0.51
N ARG A 49 9.84 6.60 -1.25
CA ARG A 49 9.68 8.06 -1.18
C ARG A 49 8.28 8.51 -1.60
N LYS A 50 7.72 7.93 -2.67
CA LYS A 50 6.34 8.22 -3.11
C LYS A 50 5.31 7.82 -2.04
N ILE A 51 5.48 6.66 -1.41
CA ILE A 51 4.62 6.21 -0.32
C ILE A 51 4.66 7.17 0.86
N ARG A 52 5.87 7.63 1.26
CA ARG A 52 6.02 8.62 2.34
C ARG A 52 5.34 9.95 1.99
N ALA A 53 5.52 10.42 0.76
CA ALA A 53 4.87 11.64 0.30
C ALA A 53 3.34 11.52 0.35
N PHE A 54 2.82 10.41 -0.15
CA PHE A 54 1.38 10.13 -0.14
C PHE A 54 0.82 10.02 1.28
N LYS A 55 1.54 9.35 2.19
CA LYS A 55 1.16 9.26 3.61
C LYS A 55 1.07 10.64 4.25
N ILE A 56 2.10 11.48 4.07
CA ILE A 56 2.13 12.85 4.60
C ILE A 56 0.97 13.70 4.05
N ALA A 57 0.71 13.57 2.75
CA ALA A 57 -0.41 14.28 2.11
C ALA A 57 -1.75 13.83 2.66
N LEU A 58 -1.93 12.52 2.83
CA LEU A 58 -3.14 11.92 3.36
C LEU A 58 -3.41 12.38 4.81
N GLU A 59 -2.37 12.44 5.63
CA GLU A 59 -2.45 12.95 7.01
C GLU A 59 -2.82 14.43 7.08
N LYS A 60 -2.36 15.24 6.13
CA LYS A 60 -2.72 16.67 6.05
C LYS A 60 -4.18 16.89 5.66
N GLU A 61 -4.72 16.05 4.79
CA GLU A 61 -6.11 16.14 4.33
C GLU A 61 -7.13 15.75 5.41
N GLN A 62 -6.71 15.07 6.48
CA GLN A 62 -7.57 14.67 7.61
C GLN A 62 -8.89 14.08 7.16
N ILE A 63 -8.86 13.14 6.22
CA ILE A 63 -10.05 12.53 5.64
C ILE A 63 -10.82 11.78 6.72
N GLU A 64 -12.05 12.25 6.98
CA GLU A 64 -12.96 11.58 7.90
C GLU A 64 -13.23 10.15 7.45
N GLY A 65 -13.17 9.21 8.39
CA GLY A 65 -13.36 7.79 8.14
C GLY A 65 -12.04 7.01 7.94
N ILE A 66 -10.89 7.64 7.76
CA ILE A 66 -9.60 6.95 7.83
C ILE A 66 -9.26 6.69 9.30
N VAL A 67 -8.91 5.43 9.61
CA VAL A 67 -8.56 4.97 10.95
C VAL A 67 -7.06 4.91 11.13
N GLU A 68 -6.36 4.29 10.17
CA GLU A 68 -4.93 4.03 10.26
C GLU A 68 -4.31 3.92 8.87
N THR A 69 -3.01 4.23 8.78
CA THR A 69 -2.21 4.03 7.57
C THR A 69 -0.93 3.28 7.89
N VAL A 70 -0.70 2.16 7.20
CA VAL A 70 0.48 1.30 7.41
C VAL A 70 1.34 1.29 6.14
N PRO A 71 2.50 1.97 6.13
CA PRO A 71 3.41 1.94 5.01
C PRO A 71 4.15 0.60 4.93
N THR A 72 4.34 0.13 3.72
CA THR A 72 5.17 -1.04 3.40
C THR A 72 6.25 -0.65 2.39
N TYR A 73 7.03 -1.62 1.89
CA TYR A 73 8.10 -1.34 0.92
C TYR A 73 7.62 -0.74 -0.40
N ARG A 74 6.44 -1.14 -0.88
CA ARG A 74 5.90 -0.75 -2.20
C ARG A 74 4.45 -0.30 -2.19
N SER A 75 3.81 -0.28 -1.02
CA SER A 75 2.40 0.09 -0.88
C SER A 75 2.09 0.79 0.44
N LEU A 76 0.94 1.41 0.52
CA LEU A 76 0.34 1.94 1.73
C LEU A 76 -0.98 1.24 1.98
N LEU A 77 -1.12 0.54 3.11
CA LEU A 77 -2.42 0.06 3.56
C LEU A 77 -3.14 1.21 4.27
N VAL A 78 -4.38 1.44 3.90
CA VAL A 78 -5.26 2.43 4.51
C VAL A 78 -6.47 1.71 5.08
N VAL A 79 -6.61 1.74 6.40
CA VAL A 79 -7.78 1.22 7.11
C VAL A 79 -8.80 2.34 7.25
N TYR A 80 -10.05 2.07 6.91
CA TYR A 80 -11.11 3.07 6.91
C TYR A 80 -12.44 2.48 7.39
N LYS A 81 -13.40 3.36 7.70
CA LYS A 81 -14.76 3.02 8.11
C LYS A 81 -15.70 3.13 6.91
N PRO A 82 -16.18 2.02 6.31
CA PRO A 82 -17.07 2.05 5.14
C PRO A 82 -18.40 2.73 5.39
N GLU A 83 -18.85 2.76 6.65
CA GLU A 83 -20.06 3.48 7.08
C GLU A 83 -19.90 5.01 7.03
N VAL A 84 -18.66 5.53 7.09
CA VAL A 84 -18.34 6.95 7.04
C VAL A 84 -17.96 7.38 5.63
N ILE A 85 -17.10 6.62 4.96
CA ILE A 85 -16.66 6.91 3.60
C ILE A 85 -16.65 5.65 2.73
N ARG A 86 -17.31 5.71 1.60
CA ARG A 86 -17.33 4.60 0.63
C ARG A 86 -16.00 4.49 -0.11
N PHE A 87 -15.66 3.28 -0.53
CA PHE A 87 -14.43 2.99 -1.29
C PHE A 87 -14.25 3.91 -2.52
N SER A 88 -15.32 4.16 -3.29
CA SER A 88 -15.24 5.04 -4.47
C SER A 88 -14.88 6.48 -4.11
N ALA A 89 -15.51 7.03 -3.07
CA ALA A 89 -15.21 8.39 -2.61
C ALA A 89 -13.80 8.50 -2.01
N LEU A 90 -13.33 7.44 -1.33
CA LEU A 90 -11.98 7.37 -0.79
C LEU A 90 -10.94 7.36 -1.92
N THR A 91 -11.13 6.54 -2.94
CA THR A 91 -10.21 6.46 -4.09
C THR A 91 -10.19 7.75 -4.91
N GLU A 92 -11.33 8.43 -5.09
CA GLU A 92 -11.37 9.77 -5.73
C GLU A 92 -10.53 10.81 -4.95
N LYS A 93 -10.55 10.76 -3.62
CA LYS A 93 -9.69 11.61 -2.79
C LYS A 93 -8.21 11.24 -2.97
N PHE A 94 -7.89 9.95 -3.05
CA PHE A 94 -6.52 9.50 -3.30
C PHE A 94 -6.00 9.99 -4.65
N GLU A 95 -6.80 9.98 -5.71
CA GLU A 95 -6.42 10.49 -7.02
C GLU A 95 -6.11 12.00 -7.00
N LYS A 96 -6.91 12.78 -6.27
CA LYS A 96 -6.65 14.21 -6.08
C LYS A 96 -5.32 14.44 -5.35
N ILE A 97 -5.05 13.68 -4.29
CA ILE A 97 -3.78 13.74 -3.56
C ILE A 97 -2.61 13.36 -4.47
N LEU A 98 -2.73 12.26 -5.22
CA LEU A 98 -1.70 11.78 -6.13
C LEU A 98 -1.37 12.80 -7.22
N SER A 99 -2.37 13.50 -7.75
CA SER A 99 -2.16 14.54 -8.76
C SER A 99 -1.42 15.78 -8.21
N SER A 100 -1.54 16.05 -6.93
CA SER A 100 -0.89 17.19 -6.25
C SER A 100 0.45 16.85 -5.59
N MET A 101 0.87 15.57 -5.59
CA MET A 101 2.06 15.10 -4.86
C MET A 101 3.38 15.71 -5.31
N GLY A 102 3.47 16.21 -6.54
CA GLY A 102 4.72 16.80 -7.08
C GLY A 102 5.25 18.01 -6.31
N SER A 103 4.43 18.65 -5.48
CA SER A 103 4.79 19.82 -4.67
C SER A 103 5.07 19.51 -3.19
N ILE A 104 4.99 18.23 -2.77
CA ILE A 104 5.14 17.87 -1.36
C ILE A 104 6.61 17.78 -0.99
N GLN A 105 7.00 18.62 -0.02
CA GLN A 105 8.32 18.52 0.59
C GLN A 105 8.33 17.35 1.59
N ILE A 106 9.16 16.35 1.29
CA ILE A 106 9.39 15.23 2.19
C ILE A 106 10.54 15.60 3.12
N PRO A 107 10.35 15.57 4.46
CA PRO A 107 11.43 15.81 5.39
C PRO A 107 12.57 14.81 5.19
N PRO A 108 13.83 15.21 5.40
CA PRO A 108 14.96 14.29 5.28
C PRO A 108 14.78 13.10 6.26
N PRO A 109 15.26 11.91 5.90
CA PRO A 109 15.21 10.76 6.79
C PRO A 109 16.16 10.97 7.99
N THR A 110 15.69 10.58 9.17
CA THR A 110 16.57 10.48 10.34
C THR A 110 17.27 9.13 10.29
N VAL A 111 18.59 9.14 10.35
CA VAL A 111 19.40 7.92 10.49
C VAL A 111 19.51 7.59 11.96
N ILE A 112 19.08 6.39 12.33
CA ILE A 112 19.19 5.86 13.68
C ILE A 112 20.16 4.70 13.63
N GLU A 113 21.27 4.78 14.36
CA GLU A 113 22.24 3.71 14.48
C GLU A 113 21.77 2.79 15.63
N ILE A 114 21.50 1.54 15.29
CA ILE A 114 21.12 0.52 16.26
C ILE A 114 22.30 -0.44 16.40
N PRO A 115 23.00 -0.47 17.56
CA PRO A 115 24.08 -1.42 17.77
C PRO A 115 23.51 -2.83 17.87
N VAL A 116 24.01 -3.75 17.05
CA VAL A 116 23.59 -5.15 17.03
C VAL A 116 24.81 -6.04 17.21
N LEU A 117 24.76 -6.95 18.18
CA LEU A 117 25.78 -7.99 18.40
C LEU A 117 25.31 -9.30 17.78
N TYR A 118 26.05 -9.81 16.81
CA TYR A 118 25.78 -11.07 16.15
C TYR A 118 26.71 -12.16 16.71
N GLY A 119 26.15 -13.35 17.01
CA GLY A 119 26.92 -14.53 17.42
C GLY A 119 27.36 -14.53 18.91
N GLY A 120 28.22 -15.45 19.25
CA GLY A 120 28.66 -15.68 20.63
C GLY A 120 27.50 -16.05 21.57
N GLU A 121 27.57 -15.57 22.81
CA GLU A 121 26.52 -15.83 23.81
C GLU A 121 25.14 -15.24 23.44
N MET A 122 25.13 -14.18 22.63
CA MET A 122 23.88 -13.47 22.21
C MET A 122 23.23 -14.03 20.94
N GLY A 123 23.92 -14.92 20.24
CA GLY A 123 23.42 -15.60 19.04
C GLY A 123 23.98 -16.98 18.89
N PRO A 124 23.68 -17.92 19.83
CA PRO A 124 24.29 -19.25 19.86
C PRO A 124 23.93 -20.12 18.65
N ASP A 125 22.87 -19.80 17.96
CA ASP A 125 22.35 -20.49 16.79
C ASP A 125 22.83 -19.93 15.44
N LEU A 126 23.59 -18.82 15.46
CA LEU A 126 24.02 -18.13 14.24
C LEU A 126 24.81 -19.03 13.29
N ALA A 127 25.71 -19.83 13.82
CA ALA A 127 26.50 -20.76 13.00
C ALA A 127 25.61 -21.83 12.33
N ASN A 128 24.67 -22.39 13.08
CA ASN A 128 23.72 -23.37 12.57
C ASN A 128 22.80 -22.78 11.49
N VAL A 129 22.34 -21.55 11.64
CA VAL A 129 21.51 -20.86 10.64
C VAL A 129 22.32 -20.53 9.38
N ALA A 130 23.61 -20.23 9.52
CA ALA A 130 24.47 -19.90 8.38
C ALA A 130 24.87 -21.15 7.54
N GLU A 131 24.80 -22.36 8.11
CA GLU A 131 25.09 -23.61 7.40
C GLU A 131 23.92 -24.17 6.61
N HIS A 132 22.68 -23.67 6.83
CA HIS A 132 21.44 -24.09 6.17
C HIS A 132 20.86 -22.98 5.28
#